data_4ca0aab14cacd74aea6731fdb2d819e1
#
_entry.id   4ca0aab14cacd74aea6731fdb2d819e1
#
_cell.length_a   1.000
_cell.length_b   1.000
_cell.length_c   1.000
_cell.angle_alpha   90.00
_cell.angle_beta   90.00
_cell.angle_gamma   90.00
#
_symmetry.space_group_name_H-M   'P 1'
#
loop_
_entity.id
_entity.type
_entity.pdbx_description
1 polymer ?
#
loop_
_entity_poly.entity_id
_entity_poly.type
_entity_poly.pdbx_seq_one_letter_code
_entity_poly.pdbx_strand_id
1 'polypeptide(L)'
;EKAPLPEDTRIVTRHIKKMAYFTGAEMVGVCEVPRDVYYATKVDGTPVERVYRYAVVFLVRTQLPTIAASHGDEWLDDTVAYQAYQRLACMSNTLADYIRRLGWPARSDAFNNYVTIMPRLVALAGLGEFSRLGIVVNPFVGGGLQGGRRADRPAPGARRPHRLRATALLFRMQNLCRAVPHARHL
;
A
#
# COMPACT_ATOMS: atom_id res chain seq x y z
N GLU A 1 27.44 1.37 8.88
CA GLU A 1 27.07 1.00 10.25
C GLU A 1 25.55 0.96 10.36
N LYS A 2 24.99 -0.03 11.09
CA LYS A 2 23.55 -0.12 11.30
C LYS A 2 23.17 0.61 12.59
N ALA A 3 22.08 1.37 12.55
CA ALA A 3 21.55 2.01 13.75
C ALA A 3 21.17 0.93 14.79
N PRO A 4 21.45 1.13 16.08
CA PRO A 4 20.99 0.24 17.13
C PRO A 4 19.46 0.21 17.14
N LEU A 5 18.89 -0.97 17.13
CA LEU A 5 17.44 -1.17 17.19
C LEU A 5 17.04 -1.58 18.61
N PRO A 6 15.88 -1.11 19.10
CA PRO A 6 15.29 -1.63 20.31
C PRO A 6 15.09 -3.14 20.25
N GLU A 7 15.27 -3.85 21.35
CA GLU A 7 15.01 -5.29 21.43
C GLU A 7 13.54 -5.62 21.16
N ASP A 8 12.62 -4.76 21.61
CA ASP A 8 11.20 -4.89 21.30
C ASP A 8 10.89 -4.43 19.87
N THR A 9 10.67 -5.41 19.01
CA THR A 9 10.31 -5.19 17.59
C THR A 9 9.00 -4.42 17.40
N ARG A 10 8.11 -4.38 18.42
CA ARG A 10 6.87 -3.58 18.39
C ARG A 10 7.18 -2.09 18.36
N ILE A 11 8.23 -1.66 19.05
CA ILE A 11 8.66 -0.25 19.07
C ILE A 11 9.08 0.15 17.66
N VAL A 12 9.90 -0.67 17.00
CA VAL A 12 10.36 -0.39 15.62
C VAL A 12 9.18 -0.36 14.64
N THR A 13 8.29 -1.35 14.70
CA THR A 13 7.09 -1.40 13.86
C THR A 13 6.22 -0.16 14.06
N ARG A 14 6.00 0.24 15.30
CA ARG A 14 5.22 1.45 15.64
C ARG A 14 5.89 2.70 15.12
N HIS A 15 7.22 2.79 15.22
CA HIS A 15 7.99 3.91 14.71
C HIS A 15 7.85 4.05 13.19
N ILE A 16 8.05 2.97 12.45
CA ILE A 16 7.91 2.96 10.99
C ILE A 16 6.48 3.34 10.56
N LYS A 17 5.46 2.80 11.26
CA LYS A 17 4.06 3.20 11.00
C LYS A 17 3.83 4.68 11.27
N LYS A 18 4.36 5.23 12.36
CA LYS A 18 4.25 6.67 12.67
C LYS A 18 4.92 7.53 11.59
N MET A 19 6.07 7.12 11.09
CA MET A 19 6.73 7.81 9.97
C MET A 19 5.87 7.78 8.70
N ALA A 20 5.25 6.65 8.37
CA ALA A 20 4.34 6.57 7.22
C ALA A 20 3.11 7.47 7.40
N TYR A 21 2.51 7.53 8.60
CA TYR A 21 1.42 8.48 8.91
C TYR A 21 1.90 9.93 8.82
N PHE A 22 3.09 10.23 9.32
CA PHE A 22 3.68 11.57 9.25
C PHE A 22 3.89 12.04 7.80
N THR A 23 4.22 11.13 6.89
CA THR A 23 4.34 11.44 5.45
C THR A 23 3.00 11.57 4.74
N GLY A 24 1.88 11.34 5.42
CA GLY A 24 0.53 11.57 4.87
C GLY A 24 -0.25 10.31 4.49
N ALA A 25 0.14 9.14 5.01
CA ALA A 25 -0.67 7.93 4.85
C ALA A 25 -1.98 8.03 5.64
N GLU A 26 -3.09 7.58 5.03
CA GLU A 26 -4.39 7.45 5.70
C GLU A 26 -4.46 6.16 6.54
N MET A 27 -3.90 5.09 6.03
CA MET A 27 -3.85 3.80 6.70
C MET A 27 -2.50 3.13 6.45
N VAL A 28 -1.97 2.45 7.45
CA VAL A 28 -0.67 1.76 7.38
C VAL A 28 -0.77 0.36 7.98
N GLY A 29 -0.38 -0.64 7.20
CA GLY A 29 -0.21 -2.01 7.63
C GLY A 29 1.21 -2.51 7.41
N VAL A 30 1.59 -3.57 8.10
CA VAL A 30 2.86 -4.27 7.90
C VAL A 30 2.55 -5.75 7.76
N CYS A 31 3.15 -6.38 6.77
CA CYS A 31 2.98 -7.82 6.55
C CYS A 31 4.30 -8.48 6.15
N GLU A 32 4.35 -9.79 6.29
CA GLU A 32 5.35 -10.62 5.64
C GLU A 32 5.02 -10.75 4.15
N VAL A 33 6.03 -10.82 3.29
CA VAL A 33 5.87 -10.94 1.84
C VAL A 33 6.09 -12.40 1.43
N PRO A 34 5.04 -13.19 1.19
CA PRO A 34 5.18 -14.54 0.70
C PRO A 34 5.80 -14.57 -0.71
N ARG A 35 6.45 -15.67 -1.06
CA ARG A 35 7.13 -15.79 -2.36
C ARG A 35 6.20 -15.68 -3.56
N ASP A 36 4.97 -16.10 -3.41
CA ASP A 36 3.92 -16.11 -4.44
C ASP A 36 3.28 -14.74 -4.68
N VAL A 37 3.64 -13.73 -3.90
CA VAL A 37 3.22 -12.33 -4.11
C VAL A 37 4.14 -11.60 -5.08
N TYR A 38 5.34 -12.11 -5.34
CA TYR A 38 6.26 -11.49 -6.29
C TYR A 38 5.88 -11.83 -7.74
N TYR A 39 6.02 -10.84 -8.62
CA TYR A 39 6.00 -11.12 -10.06
C TYR A 39 7.19 -12.00 -10.46
N ALA A 40 7.05 -12.75 -11.54
CA ALA A 40 8.15 -13.55 -12.07
C ALA A 40 9.24 -12.67 -12.70
N THR A 41 8.80 -11.65 -13.44
CA THR A 41 9.66 -10.73 -14.17
C THR A 41 9.24 -9.29 -13.94
N LYS A 42 10.17 -8.37 -14.08
CA LYS A 42 9.90 -6.92 -14.15
C LYS A 42 9.34 -6.55 -15.53
N VAL A 43 8.97 -5.28 -15.70
CA VAL A 43 8.46 -4.73 -16.97
C VAL A 43 9.48 -4.88 -18.12
N ASP A 44 10.78 -4.82 -17.80
CA ASP A 44 11.89 -5.00 -18.74
C ASP A 44 12.20 -6.48 -19.07
N GLY A 45 11.42 -7.43 -18.55
CA GLY A 45 11.61 -8.86 -18.75
C GLY A 45 12.65 -9.49 -17.83
N THR A 46 13.35 -8.73 -17.01
CA THR A 46 14.36 -9.28 -16.07
C THR A 46 13.68 -10.01 -14.90
N PRO A 47 14.25 -11.14 -14.41
CA PRO A 47 13.71 -11.84 -13.25
C PRO A 47 13.66 -10.94 -12.01
N VAL A 48 12.59 -11.11 -11.22
CA VAL A 48 12.45 -10.39 -9.94
C VAL A 48 13.20 -11.13 -8.84
N GLU A 49 14.12 -10.44 -8.18
CA GLU A 49 14.78 -10.94 -6.99
C GLU A 49 13.85 -10.87 -5.77
N ARG A 50 13.61 -12.00 -5.12
CA ARG A 50 12.73 -12.14 -3.96
C ARG A 50 13.52 -11.99 -2.65
N VAL A 51 14.05 -10.79 -2.42
CA VAL A 51 15.00 -10.54 -1.32
C VAL A 51 14.38 -9.88 -0.09
N TYR A 52 13.22 -9.27 -0.23
CA TYR A 52 12.56 -8.55 0.85
C TYR A 52 11.56 -9.45 1.57
N ARG A 53 11.68 -9.51 2.89
CA ARG A 53 10.81 -10.35 3.72
C ARG A 53 9.56 -9.63 4.19
N TYR A 54 9.62 -8.32 4.36
CA TYR A 54 8.54 -7.53 4.93
C TYR A 54 8.15 -6.38 4.03
N ALA A 55 6.87 -6.00 4.11
CA ALA A 55 6.33 -4.84 3.45
C ALA A 55 5.61 -3.92 4.44
N VAL A 56 5.84 -2.63 4.33
CA VAL A 56 4.97 -1.59 4.88
C VAL A 56 4.05 -1.16 3.77
N VAL A 57 2.77 -1.42 3.93
CA VAL A 57 1.72 -1.06 2.98
C VAL A 57 0.97 0.14 3.52
N PHE A 58 0.78 1.15 2.71
CA PHE A 58 0.02 2.33 3.09
C PHE A 58 -0.92 2.78 1.98
N LEU A 59 -2.02 3.37 2.41
CA LEU A 59 -3.10 3.83 1.56
C LEU A 59 -3.19 5.36 1.64
N VAL A 60 -3.53 5.99 0.53
CA VAL A 60 -3.89 7.41 0.46
C VAL A 60 -5.29 7.56 -0.10
N ARG A 61 -5.99 8.57 0.38
CA ARG A 61 -7.32 8.93 -0.11
C ARG A 61 -7.21 9.68 -1.44
N THR A 62 -8.07 9.32 -2.38
CA THR A 62 -8.24 10.06 -3.64
C THR A 62 -9.36 11.10 -3.50
N GLN A 63 -9.39 12.08 -4.41
CA GLN A 63 -10.43 13.11 -4.44
C GLN A 63 -11.74 12.55 -5.00
N LEU A 64 -12.57 12.00 -4.10
CA LEU A 64 -13.84 11.40 -4.48
C LEU A 64 -14.80 12.35 -5.18
N PRO A 65 -14.96 13.63 -4.77
CA PRO A 65 -15.85 14.55 -5.48
C PRO A 65 -15.51 14.71 -6.95
N THR A 66 -14.22 14.81 -7.27
CA THR A 66 -13.74 14.93 -8.65
C THR A 66 -14.04 13.66 -9.47
N ILE A 67 -13.80 12.49 -8.87
CA ILE A 67 -14.12 11.20 -9.53
C ILE A 67 -15.63 11.03 -9.72
N ALA A 68 -16.43 11.45 -8.73
CA ALA A 68 -17.90 11.36 -8.80
C ALA A 68 -18.52 12.33 -9.81
N ALA A 69 -17.84 13.42 -10.12
CA ALA A 69 -18.23 14.39 -11.14
C ALA A 69 -17.84 13.94 -12.56
N SER A 70 -16.90 13.02 -12.70
CA SER A 70 -16.51 12.49 -14.00
C SER A 70 -17.60 11.57 -14.57
N HIS A 71 -17.96 11.81 -15.83
CA HIS A 71 -18.97 11.03 -16.55
C HIS A 71 -18.35 9.82 -17.27
N GLY A 72 -17.03 9.65 -17.19
CA GLY A 72 -16.28 8.55 -17.79
C GLY A 72 -15.71 8.84 -19.17
N ASP A 73 -16.04 10.00 -19.74
CA ASP A 73 -15.53 10.47 -21.03
C ASP A 73 -14.43 11.53 -20.87
N GLU A 74 -14.13 11.85 -19.61
CA GLU A 74 -13.22 12.93 -19.23
C GLU A 74 -11.94 12.37 -18.62
N TRP A 75 -10.85 13.12 -18.75
CA TRP A 75 -9.51 12.80 -18.22
C TRP A 75 -9.38 12.97 -16.71
N LEU A 76 -10.44 13.37 -16.02
CA LEU A 76 -10.44 13.69 -14.59
C LEU A 76 -10.11 12.48 -13.71
N ASP A 77 -10.66 11.31 -14.03
CA ASP A 77 -10.42 10.09 -13.23
C ASP A 77 -8.95 9.67 -13.27
N ASP A 78 -8.34 9.69 -14.44
CA ASP A 78 -6.92 9.39 -14.63
C ASP A 78 -6.04 10.42 -13.93
N THR A 79 -6.36 11.70 -14.04
CA THR A 79 -5.60 12.79 -13.39
C THR A 79 -5.58 12.61 -11.87
N VAL A 80 -6.73 12.31 -11.26
CA VAL A 80 -6.81 12.04 -9.81
C VAL A 80 -6.03 10.78 -9.43
N ALA A 81 -6.05 9.75 -10.28
CA ALA A 81 -5.27 8.55 -10.07
C ALA A 81 -3.76 8.82 -10.08
N TYR A 82 -3.28 9.57 -11.09
CA TYR A 82 -1.86 9.95 -11.20
C TYR A 82 -1.41 10.83 -10.04
N GLN A 83 -2.23 11.77 -9.58
CA GLN A 83 -1.95 12.57 -8.39
C GLN A 83 -1.75 11.69 -7.14
N ALA A 84 -2.60 10.68 -6.96
CA ALA A 84 -2.45 9.74 -5.86
C ALA A 84 -1.17 8.91 -5.99
N TYR A 85 -0.82 8.45 -7.20
CA TYR A 85 0.44 7.74 -7.45
C TYR A 85 1.67 8.61 -7.19
N GLN A 86 1.65 9.88 -7.57
CA GLN A 86 2.74 10.81 -7.29
C GLN A 86 2.95 10.95 -5.77
N ARG A 87 1.88 11.17 -5.00
CA ARG A 87 1.94 11.24 -3.55
C ARG A 87 2.52 9.95 -2.94
N LEU A 88 2.01 8.79 -3.37
CA LEU A 88 2.47 7.48 -2.91
C LEU A 88 3.93 7.23 -3.25
N ALA A 89 4.40 7.59 -4.44
CA ALA A 89 5.80 7.46 -4.84
C ALA A 89 6.71 8.33 -3.97
N CYS A 90 6.31 9.58 -3.72
CA CYS A 90 7.04 10.50 -2.86
C CYS A 90 7.18 9.94 -1.43
N MET A 91 6.08 9.49 -0.85
CA MET A 91 6.02 8.91 0.49
C MET A 91 6.87 7.65 0.60
N SER A 92 6.75 6.72 -0.36
CA SER A 92 7.49 5.46 -0.34
C SER A 92 8.99 5.65 -0.53
N ASN A 93 9.41 6.59 -1.39
CA ASN A 93 10.81 6.93 -1.57
C ASN A 93 11.41 7.57 -0.31
N THR A 94 10.69 8.50 0.31
CA THR A 94 11.11 9.13 1.56
C THR A 94 11.29 8.10 2.67
N LEU A 95 10.32 7.21 2.83
CA LEU A 95 10.39 6.17 3.87
C LEU A 95 11.47 5.12 3.56
N ALA A 96 11.66 4.77 2.28
CA ALA A 96 12.74 3.88 1.86
C ALA A 96 14.12 4.48 2.14
N ASP A 97 14.30 5.77 1.84
CA ASP A 97 15.56 6.47 2.12
C ASP A 97 15.82 6.55 3.63
N TYR A 98 14.80 6.85 4.41
CA TYR A 98 14.89 6.84 5.87
C TYR A 98 15.38 5.49 6.41
N ILE A 99 14.79 4.37 5.96
CA ILE A 99 15.19 3.02 6.40
C ILE A 99 16.62 2.68 5.93
N ARG A 100 17.01 3.09 4.72
CA ARG A 100 18.38 2.90 4.23
C ARG A 100 19.40 3.67 5.07
N ARG A 101 19.08 4.89 5.49
CA ARG A 101 19.94 5.69 6.40
C ARG A 101 20.08 5.06 7.78
N LEU A 102 19.10 4.28 8.22
CA LEU A 102 19.23 3.46 9.42
C LEU A 102 20.13 2.21 9.22
N GLY A 103 20.64 1.99 8.00
CA GLY A 103 21.53 0.86 7.65
C GLY A 103 20.80 -0.41 7.20
N TRP A 104 19.53 -0.33 6.83
CA TRP A 104 18.72 -1.47 6.41
C TRP A 104 18.31 -1.36 4.94
N PRO A 105 18.42 -2.45 4.14
CA PRO A 105 17.99 -2.40 2.76
C PRO A 105 16.48 -2.20 2.67
N ALA A 106 16.06 -1.23 1.89
CA ALA A 106 14.67 -0.91 1.61
C ALA A 106 14.48 -0.49 0.16
N ARG A 107 13.34 -0.89 -0.42
CA ARG A 107 12.94 -0.57 -1.78
C ARG A 107 11.54 0.04 -1.78
N SER A 108 11.37 1.12 -2.50
CA SER A 108 10.06 1.65 -2.87
C SER A 108 9.46 0.81 -3.99
N ASP A 109 8.23 0.32 -3.78
CA ASP A 109 7.46 -0.45 -4.76
C ASP A 109 6.24 0.40 -5.16
N ALA A 110 6.49 1.37 -6.04
CA ALA A 110 5.52 2.37 -6.47
C ALA A 110 5.23 2.25 -7.98
N PHE A 111 4.34 3.12 -8.47
CA PHE A 111 3.87 3.15 -9.85
C PHE A 111 4.96 2.86 -10.90
N ASN A 112 4.67 1.94 -11.80
CA ASN A 112 5.57 1.43 -12.86
C ASN A 112 6.88 0.77 -12.37
N ASN A 113 7.05 0.58 -11.08
CA ASN A 113 8.22 -0.09 -10.51
C ASN A 113 7.83 -1.22 -9.55
N TYR A 114 6.66 -1.82 -9.78
CA TYR A 114 6.17 -2.91 -8.95
C TYR A 114 6.96 -4.19 -9.19
N VAL A 115 7.36 -4.83 -8.11
CA VAL A 115 7.86 -6.20 -8.11
C VAL A 115 6.90 -7.17 -7.39
N THR A 116 5.83 -6.62 -6.79
CA THR A 116 4.86 -7.38 -6.02
C THR A 116 3.41 -7.08 -6.45
N ILE A 117 2.53 -8.06 -6.22
CA ILE A 117 1.09 -7.94 -6.47
C ILE A 117 0.46 -7.12 -5.35
N MET A 118 0.30 -5.82 -5.58
CA MET A 118 -0.12 -4.85 -4.57
C MET A 118 -1.45 -5.17 -3.87
N PRO A 119 -2.53 -5.57 -4.57
CA PRO A 119 -3.79 -5.89 -3.90
C PRO A 119 -3.64 -6.99 -2.85
N ARG A 120 -2.79 -7.97 -3.12
CA ARG A 120 -2.53 -9.07 -2.19
C ARG A 120 -1.76 -8.61 -0.96
N LEU A 121 -0.80 -7.69 -1.11
CA LEU A 121 -0.11 -7.08 0.03
C LEU A 121 -1.06 -6.26 0.89
N VAL A 122 -2.02 -5.54 0.29
CA VAL A 122 -3.04 -4.77 1.04
C VAL A 122 -3.88 -5.70 1.91
N ALA A 123 -4.32 -6.84 1.37
CA ALA A 123 -5.07 -7.84 2.13
C ALA A 123 -4.22 -8.48 3.25
N LEU A 124 -2.98 -8.89 2.94
CA LEU A 124 -2.05 -9.46 3.93
C LEU A 124 -1.69 -8.47 5.05
N ALA A 125 -1.66 -7.18 4.75
CA ALA A 125 -1.41 -6.12 5.73
C ALA A 125 -2.65 -5.77 6.59
N GLY A 126 -3.80 -6.45 6.36
CA GLY A 126 -5.05 -6.20 7.07
C GLY A 126 -5.71 -4.87 6.74
N LEU A 127 -5.42 -4.31 5.55
CA LEU A 127 -5.94 -3.04 5.09
C LEU A 127 -7.19 -3.18 4.20
N GLY A 128 -7.66 -4.39 3.96
CA GLY A 128 -8.86 -4.67 3.18
C GLY A 128 -8.95 -6.13 2.77
N GLU A 129 -10.07 -6.48 2.15
CA GLU A 129 -10.38 -7.82 1.67
C GLU A 129 -10.64 -7.83 0.17
N PHE A 130 -10.42 -8.97 -0.48
CA PHE A 130 -10.73 -9.13 -1.89
C PHE A 130 -12.24 -9.16 -2.13
N SER A 131 -12.69 -8.32 -3.03
CA SER A 131 -14.04 -8.41 -3.58
C SER A 131 -14.13 -9.46 -4.69
N ARG A 132 -15.35 -9.80 -5.10
CA ARG A 132 -15.61 -10.68 -6.25
C ARG A 132 -15.08 -10.12 -7.59
N LEU A 133 -14.79 -8.83 -7.64
CA LEU A 133 -14.21 -8.14 -8.80
C LEU A 133 -12.66 -8.18 -8.82
N GLY A 134 -12.03 -8.87 -7.86
CA GLY A 134 -10.57 -8.93 -7.75
C GLY A 134 -9.92 -7.64 -7.22
N ILE A 135 -10.70 -6.65 -6.82
CA ILE A 135 -10.23 -5.43 -6.17
C ILE A 135 -10.34 -5.54 -4.65
N VAL A 136 -9.47 -4.85 -3.94
CA VAL A 136 -9.51 -4.82 -2.48
C VAL A 136 -10.52 -3.78 -2.01
N VAL A 137 -11.38 -4.18 -1.08
CA VAL A 137 -12.37 -3.34 -0.41
C VAL A 137 -11.95 -3.10 1.03
N ASN A 138 -12.02 -1.86 1.48
CA ASN A 138 -11.75 -1.48 2.86
C ASN A 138 -13.06 -1.09 3.56
N PRO A 139 -13.34 -1.59 4.77
CA PRO A 139 -14.62 -1.35 5.44
C PRO A 139 -14.85 0.13 5.84
N PHE A 140 -13.77 0.92 5.98
CA PHE A 140 -13.87 2.32 6.38
C PHE A 140 -13.96 3.29 5.20
N VAL A 141 -13.48 2.88 4.04
CA VAL A 141 -13.32 3.75 2.86
C VAL A 141 -13.89 3.15 1.58
N GLY A 142 -14.48 1.98 1.66
CA GLY A 142 -15.18 1.33 0.55
C GLY A 142 -14.26 0.68 -0.48
N GLY A 143 -14.84 0.28 -1.62
CA GLY A 143 -14.12 -0.30 -2.76
C GLY A 143 -13.61 0.80 -3.68
N GLY A 144 -12.33 0.77 -4.00
CA GLY A 144 -11.80 1.75 -4.93
C GLY A 144 -10.30 1.73 -5.09
N LEU A 145 -9.74 0.54 -5.30
CA LEU A 145 -8.34 0.38 -5.67
C LEU A 145 -8.13 0.21 -7.17
N GLN A 146 -9.06 0.54 -8.01
CA GLN A 146 -8.89 0.75 -9.46
C GLN A 146 -10.20 0.82 -10.20
N GLY A 147 -10.24 1.67 -11.24
CA GLY A 147 -11.30 1.89 -12.15
C GLY A 147 -12.15 0.68 -12.50
N GLY A 148 -13.30 0.60 -11.88
CA GLY A 148 -14.40 -0.22 -12.28
C GLY A 148 -15.60 0.70 -12.39
N ARG A 149 -16.16 0.80 -13.55
CA ARG A 149 -17.33 1.58 -13.93
C ARG A 149 -18.52 1.36 -12.98
N ARG A 150 -19.26 2.43 -12.77
CA ARG A 150 -20.56 2.58 -12.12
C ARG A 150 -20.56 2.56 -10.60
N ALA A 151 -20.54 3.76 -10.06
CA ALA A 151 -21.19 4.03 -8.80
C ALA A 151 -22.71 4.06 -9.07
N ASP A 152 -23.42 3.02 -8.66
CA ASP A 152 -24.85 3.16 -8.45
C ASP A 152 -25.06 4.31 -7.46
N ARG A 153 -26.06 5.15 -7.72
CA ARG A 153 -26.39 6.29 -6.86
C ARG A 153 -26.56 5.78 -5.42
N PRO A 154 -25.76 6.26 -4.47
CA PRO A 154 -25.96 5.87 -3.08
C PRO A 154 -27.33 6.34 -2.62
N ALA A 155 -28.03 5.49 -1.85
CA ALA A 155 -29.26 5.86 -1.20
C ALA A 155 -29.06 7.14 -0.35
N PRO A 156 -30.07 8.00 -0.22
CA PRO A 156 -29.98 9.19 0.64
C PRO A 156 -29.60 8.79 2.06
N GLY A 157 -28.48 9.33 2.58
CA GLY A 157 -27.97 9.02 3.92
C GLY A 157 -26.82 8.00 3.98
N ALA A 158 -26.49 7.30 2.91
CA ALA A 158 -25.32 6.41 2.89
C ALA A 158 -24.02 7.23 2.89
N ARG A 159 -23.08 6.87 3.78
CA ARG A 159 -21.71 7.43 3.73
C ARG A 159 -21.10 7.11 2.36
N ARG A 160 -20.67 8.13 1.63
CA ARG A 160 -20.05 7.96 0.32
C ARG A 160 -18.78 7.12 0.45
N PRO A 161 -18.62 6.05 -0.36
CA PRO A 161 -17.39 5.28 -0.36
C PRO A 161 -16.24 6.16 -0.84
N HIS A 162 -15.12 6.12 -0.12
CA HIS A 162 -13.89 6.80 -0.52
C HIS A 162 -13.01 5.83 -1.31
N ARG A 163 -12.44 6.28 -2.41
CA ARG A 163 -11.44 5.50 -3.14
C ARG A 163 -10.08 5.67 -2.49
N LEU A 164 -9.38 4.55 -2.32
CA LEU A 164 -8.00 4.52 -1.83
C LEU A 164 -7.07 4.02 -2.91
N ARG A 165 -5.87 4.56 -2.91
CA ARG A 165 -4.73 4.02 -3.64
C ARG A 165 -3.72 3.46 -2.64
N ALA A 166 -3.05 2.40 -3.04
CA ALA A 166 -2.10 1.71 -2.21
C ALA A 166 -0.72 1.69 -2.84
N THR A 167 0.28 1.75 -1.99
CA THR A 167 1.66 1.41 -2.34
C THR A 167 2.29 0.62 -1.21
N ALA A 168 3.40 -0.04 -1.50
CA ALA A 168 4.15 -0.75 -0.49
C ALA A 168 5.59 -0.26 -0.45
N LEU A 169 6.18 -0.36 0.70
CA LEU A 169 7.60 -0.27 0.93
C LEU A 169 8.10 -1.66 1.31
N LEU A 170 8.98 -2.21 0.49
CA LEU A 170 9.60 -3.50 0.75
C LEU A 170 10.90 -3.31 1.51
N PHE A 171 11.14 -4.08 2.55
CA PHE A 171 12.37 -3.99 3.32
C PHE A 171 12.78 -5.33 3.96
N ARG A 172 14.05 -5.43 4.29
CA ARG A 172 14.64 -6.61 4.94
C ARG A 172 15.20 -6.23 6.31
N MET A 173 14.38 -6.39 7.35
CA MET A 173 14.80 -6.28 8.75
C MET A 173 14.57 -7.62 9.44
N GLN A 174 15.62 -8.17 10.05
CA GLN A 174 15.56 -9.54 10.60
C GLN A 174 14.58 -9.71 11.77
N ASN A 175 14.21 -8.66 12.47
CA ASN A 175 13.49 -8.74 13.73
C ASN A 175 12.12 -8.04 13.77
N LEU A 176 11.57 -7.60 12.62
CA LEU A 176 10.34 -6.80 12.64
C LEU A 176 9.06 -7.62 12.88
N CYS A 177 9.08 -8.91 12.60
CA CYS A 177 7.87 -9.73 12.48
C CYS A 177 7.45 -10.55 13.68
N ARG A 178 8.19 -10.59 14.76
CA ARG A 178 7.66 -11.26 15.97
C ARG A 178 6.45 -10.54 16.59
N ALA A 179 6.14 -9.35 16.11
CA ALA A 179 5.08 -8.49 16.63
C ALA A 179 3.86 -8.32 15.71
N VAL A 180 3.85 -8.92 14.51
CA VAL A 180 2.64 -8.94 13.67
C VAL A 180 1.81 -10.14 14.11
N PRO A 181 0.60 -9.95 14.66
CA PRO A 181 -0.29 -11.06 14.89
C PRO A 181 -0.53 -11.76 13.56
N HIS A 182 -0.22 -13.06 13.50
CA HIS A 182 -0.71 -13.87 12.40
C HIS A 182 -2.24 -13.71 12.39
N ALA A 183 -2.78 -13.10 11.36
CA ALA A 183 -4.17 -13.29 11.02
C ALA A 183 -4.32 -14.78 10.72
N ARG A 184 -4.66 -15.56 11.76
CA ARG A 184 -5.07 -16.94 11.59
C ARG A 184 -6.36 -16.88 10.80
N HIS A 185 -6.35 -17.62 9.71
CA HIS A 185 -7.50 -17.89 8.87
C HIS A 185 -8.77 -18.10 9.74
N LEU A 186 -9.78 -17.26 9.48
CA LEU A 186 -11.18 -17.61 9.65
C LEU A 186 -11.70 -18.01 8.27
#